data_89d3c0ea181442575134e73d971c25ff
#
_entry.id   89d3c0ea181442575134e73d971c25ff
#
_cell.length_a   1.000
_cell.length_b   1.000
_cell.length_c   1.000
_cell.angle_alpha   90.00
_cell.angle_beta   90.00
_cell.angle_gamma   90.00
#
_symmetry.space_group_name_H-M   'P 1'
#
loop_
_entity.id
_entity.type
_entity.pdbx_description
1 polymer ?
#
loop_
_entity_poly.entity_id
_entity_poly.type
_entity_poly.pdbx_seq_one_letter_code
_entity_poly.pdbx_strand_id
1 'polypeptide(L)'
;MLNKFDMIEQGQKTVQALIQELTKYAARMVQYPDNYLFRRRLIATLRPSLQKEVLRRGITVEFSSMQDILEKAKDIEDSLCYDIGS
;
A
#
# COMPACT_ATOMS: atom_id res chain seq x y z
N MET A 1 0.02 -1.37 23.83
CA MET A 1 -0.02 -0.12 23.03
C MET A 1 0.07 -0.46 21.55
N LEU A 2 -0.82 0.07 20.74
CA LEU A 2 -0.83 -0.20 19.31
C LEU A 2 0.32 0.51 18.61
N ASN A 3 0.98 -0.22 17.70
CA ASN A 3 2.04 0.33 16.88
C ASN A 3 1.43 1.22 15.80
N LYS A 4 2.03 2.39 15.56
CA LYS A 4 1.54 3.29 14.52
C LYS A 4 1.57 2.66 13.14
N PHE A 5 2.53 1.75 12.90
CA PHE A 5 2.59 1.02 11.64
C PHE A 5 1.28 0.27 11.35
N ASP A 6 0.69 -0.31 12.39
CA ASP A 6 -0.57 -1.05 12.26
C ASP A 6 -1.79 -0.15 12.15
N MET A 7 -1.65 1.13 12.46
CA MET A 7 -2.75 2.09 12.45
C MET A 7 -2.75 2.97 11.21
N ILE A 8 -1.73 2.86 10.37
CA ILE A 8 -1.64 3.70 9.17
C ILE A 8 -2.70 3.30 8.16
N GLU A 9 -3.35 4.32 7.60
CA GLU A 9 -4.32 4.16 6.53
C GLU A 9 -3.97 5.15 5.42
N GLN A 10 -4.32 4.81 4.18
CA GLN A 10 -4.05 5.70 3.07
C GLN A 10 -4.81 7.02 3.19
N GLY A 11 -6.10 6.93 3.51
CA GLY A 11 -6.92 8.13 3.56
C GLY A 11 -6.88 8.87 2.24
N GLN A 12 -6.46 10.14 2.27
CA GLN A 12 -6.34 10.98 1.08
C GLN A 12 -4.92 11.03 0.53
N LYS A 13 -4.01 10.25 1.10
CA LYS A 13 -2.62 10.23 0.64
C LYS A 13 -2.49 9.48 -0.68
N THR A 14 -1.47 9.84 -1.46
CA THR A 14 -1.09 9.07 -2.63
C THR A 14 -0.43 7.76 -2.19
N VAL A 15 -0.35 6.81 -3.13
CA VAL A 15 0.33 5.54 -2.86
C VAL A 15 1.79 5.79 -2.47
N GLN A 16 2.45 6.73 -3.13
CA GLN A 16 3.84 7.06 -2.83
C GLN A 16 3.99 7.62 -1.42
N ALA A 17 3.10 8.52 -1.02
CA ALA A 17 3.12 9.07 0.33
C ALA A 17 2.85 7.99 1.37
N LEU A 18 1.94 7.08 1.07
CA LEU A 18 1.63 5.97 1.95
C LEU A 18 2.84 5.06 2.18
N ILE A 19 3.53 4.69 1.10
CA ILE A 19 4.68 3.81 1.23
C ILE A 19 5.83 4.48 1.99
N GLN A 20 6.02 5.78 1.80
CA GLN A 20 7.02 6.53 2.54
C GLN A 20 6.69 6.53 4.03
N GLU A 21 5.44 6.72 4.38
CA GLU A 21 5.01 6.70 5.77
C GLU A 21 5.18 5.32 6.40
N LEU A 22 4.77 4.27 5.68
CA LEU A 22 4.93 2.90 6.15
C LEU A 22 6.40 2.57 6.39
N THR A 23 7.26 2.95 5.45
CA THR A 23 8.70 2.70 5.56
C THR A 23 9.29 3.43 6.77
N LYS A 24 8.86 4.68 6.97
CA LYS A 24 9.32 5.48 8.09
C LYS A 24 8.99 4.83 9.43
N TYR A 25 7.75 4.38 9.59
CA TYR A 25 7.35 3.76 10.84
C TYR A 25 7.93 2.36 11.01
N ALA A 26 8.09 1.62 9.92
CA ALA A 26 8.72 0.31 9.98
C ALA A 26 10.17 0.41 10.45
N ALA A 27 10.88 1.45 10.00
CA ALA A 27 12.27 1.67 10.40
C ALA A 27 12.41 1.99 11.89
N ARG A 28 11.33 2.45 12.53
CA ARG A 28 11.33 2.77 13.96
C ARG A 28 10.92 1.59 14.84
N MET A 29 10.48 0.50 14.23
CA MET A 29 10.10 -0.67 15.01
C MET A 29 11.34 -1.35 15.56
N VAL A 30 11.19 -1.95 16.74
CA VAL A 30 12.26 -2.71 17.35
C VAL A 30 12.71 -3.82 16.40
N GLN A 31 11.76 -4.42 15.71
CA GLN A 31 12.04 -5.45 14.74
C GLN A 31 11.35 -5.07 13.44
N TYR A 32 12.16 -4.84 12.40
CA TYR A 32 11.62 -4.46 11.09
C TYR A 32 10.74 -5.58 10.56
N PRO A 33 9.53 -5.26 10.06
CA PRO A 33 8.64 -6.30 9.53
C PRO A 33 9.27 -6.96 8.31
N ASP A 34 9.04 -8.27 8.16
CA ASP A 34 9.54 -8.96 6.99
C ASP A 34 8.78 -8.52 5.72
N ASN A 35 9.28 -8.95 4.56
CA ASN A 35 8.72 -8.51 3.29
C ASN A 35 7.24 -8.90 3.15
N TYR A 36 6.89 -10.08 3.63
CA TYR A 36 5.50 -10.55 3.56
C TYR A 36 4.58 -9.65 4.38
N LEU A 37 4.95 -9.40 5.63
CA LEU A 37 4.13 -8.57 6.51
C LEU A 37 4.03 -7.14 5.99
N PHE A 38 5.12 -6.61 5.45
CA PHE A 38 5.11 -5.26 4.90
C PHE A 38 4.16 -5.17 3.70
N ARG A 39 4.26 -6.12 2.77
CA ARG A 39 3.39 -6.15 1.60
C ARG A 39 1.93 -6.30 1.99
N ARG A 40 1.67 -7.20 2.93
CA ARG A 40 0.33 -7.42 3.43
C ARG A 40 -0.26 -6.14 4.03
N ARG A 41 0.55 -5.45 4.82
CA ARG A 41 0.11 -4.21 5.45
C ARG A 41 -0.12 -3.13 4.40
N LEU A 42 0.76 -3.02 3.43
CA LEU A 42 0.59 -2.05 2.35
C LEU A 42 -0.76 -2.23 1.65
N ILE A 43 -1.06 -3.45 1.25
CA ILE A 43 -2.32 -3.73 0.57
C ILE A 43 -3.51 -3.42 1.49
N ALA A 44 -3.41 -3.80 2.76
CA ALA A 44 -4.49 -3.59 3.72
C ALA A 44 -4.76 -2.11 4.00
N THR A 45 -3.75 -1.26 3.83
CA THR A 45 -3.90 0.18 4.08
C THR A 45 -4.39 0.95 2.87
N LEU A 46 -4.36 0.35 1.69
CA LEU A 46 -4.85 1.03 0.48
C LEU A 46 -6.34 1.34 0.61
N ARG A 47 -6.75 2.42 -0.06
CA ARG A 47 -8.17 2.76 -0.13
C ARG A 47 -8.95 1.58 -0.72
N PRO A 48 -10.20 1.39 -0.29
CA PRO A 48 -10.98 0.24 -0.78
C PRO A 48 -11.05 0.12 -2.30
N SER A 49 -11.16 1.24 -3.00
CA SER A 49 -11.20 1.24 -4.45
C SER A 49 -9.89 0.74 -5.06
N LEU A 50 -8.75 1.20 -4.52
CA LEU A 50 -7.45 0.75 -4.97
C LEU A 50 -7.20 -0.71 -4.60
N GLN A 51 -7.56 -1.08 -3.40
CA GLN A 51 -7.39 -2.45 -2.92
C GLN A 51 -8.14 -3.43 -3.81
N LYS A 52 -9.37 -3.09 -4.14
CA LYS A 52 -10.21 -3.92 -4.99
C LYS A 52 -9.59 -4.12 -6.38
N GLU A 53 -9.10 -3.02 -6.98
CA GLU A 53 -8.50 -3.09 -8.31
C GLU A 53 -7.18 -3.85 -8.30
N VAL A 54 -6.36 -3.68 -7.26
CA VAL A 54 -5.10 -4.41 -7.12
C VAL A 54 -5.37 -5.90 -7.08
N LEU A 55 -6.32 -6.32 -6.25
CA LEU A 55 -6.68 -7.73 -6.12
C LEU A 55 -7.30 -8.26 -7.41
N ARG A 56 -8.10 -7.44 -8.08
CA ARG A 56 -8.75 -7.82 -9.33
C ARG A 56 -7.75 -8.12 -10.43
N ARG A 57 -6.61 -7.44 -10.43
CA ARG A 57 -5.55 -7.64 -11.41
C ARG A 57 -4.67 -8.84 -11.11
N GLY A 58 -5.00 -9.59 -10.05
CA GLY A 58 -4.27 -10.79 -9.70
C GLY A 58 -3.03 -10.56 -8.87
N ILE A 59 -2.86 -9.36 -8.34
CA ILE A 59 -1.72 -9.06 -7.47
C ILE A 59 -2.01 -9.60 -6.07
N THR A 60 -1.09 -10.41 -5.56
CA THR A 60 -1.23 -11.01 -4.24
C THR A 60 0.02 -10.76 -3.42
N VAL A 61 -0.12 -10.84 -2.11
CA VAL A 61 1.01 -10.70 -1.19
C VAL A 61 2.01 -11.84 -1.41
N GLU A 62 1.50 -13.00 -1.78
CA GLU A 62 2.31 -14.22 -1.85
C GLU A 62 3.16 -14.29 -3.11
N PHE A 63 2.64 -13.82 -4.24
CA PHE A 63 3.30 -14.00 -5.54
C PHE A 63 3.84 -12.71 -6.13
N SER A 64 3.41 -11.56 -5.64
CA SER A 64 3.87 -10.27 -6.17
C SER A 64 4.97 -9.69 -5.29
N SER A 65 5.98 -9.10 -5.94
CA SER A 65 7.03 -8.40 -5.20
C SER A 65 6.52 -7.03 -4.73
N MET A 66 7.25 -6.44 -3.79
CA MET A 66 6.91 -5.10 -3.32
C MET A 66 6.86 -4.10 -4.48
N GLN A 67 7.84 -4.19 -5.39
CA GLN A 67 7.91 -3.30 -6.54
C GLN A 67 6.70 -3.49 -7.45
N ASP A 68 6.30 -4.74 -7.71
CA ASP A 68 5.12 -5.01 -8.53
C ASP A 68 3.87 -4.40 -7.91
N ILE A 69 3.70 -4.57 -6.61
CA ILE A 69 2.54 -4.02 -5.90
C ILE A 69 2.53 -2.50 -6.02
N LEU A 70 3.67 -1.87 -5.79
CA LEU A 70 3.77 -0.41 -5.86
C LEU A 70 3.49 0.12 -7.26
N GLU A 71 4.06 -0.50 -8.28
CA GLU A 71 3.86 -0.07 -9.65
C GLU A 71 2.39 -0.18 -10.05
N LYS A 72 1.78 -1.32 -9.75
CA LYS A 72 0.37 -1.51 -10.11
C LYS A 72 -0.54 -0.58 -9.32
N ALA A 73 -0.25 -0.37 -8.05
CA ALA A 73 -1.05 0.54 -7.23
C ALA A 73 -0.95 1.97 -7.77
N LYS A 74 0.24 2.40 -8.16
CA LYS A 74 0.42 3.73 -8.73
C LYS A 74 -0.30 3.88 -10.07
N ASP A 75 -0.23 2.87 -10.91
CA ASP A 75 -0.90 2.88 -12.21
C ASP A 75 -2.41 2.98 -12.02
N ILE A 76 -2.94 2.22 -11.10
CA ILE A 76 -4.39 2.23 -10.82
C ILE A 76 -4.79 3.58 -10.24
N GLU A 77 -3.98 4.13 -9.35
CA GLU A 77 -4.26 5.42 -8.75
C GLU A 77 -4.32 6.50 -9.81
N ASP A 78 -3.36 6.51 -10.74
CA ASP A 78 -3.34 7.46 -11.82
C ASP A 78 -4.57 7.33 -12.71
N SER A 79 -4.96 6.10 -13.01
CA SER A 79 -6.14 5.83 -13.82
C SER A 79 -7.41 6.35 -13.14
N LEU A 80 -7.56 6.08 -11.86
CA LEU A 80 -8.72 6.56 -11.11
C LEU A 80 -8.75 8.08 -11.02
N CYS A 81 -7.58 8.68 -10.87
CA CYS A 81 -7.46 10.13 -10.81
C CYS A 81 -7.90 10.78 -12.12
N TYR A 82 -7.54 10.17 -13.23
CA TYR A 82 -7.96 10.65 -14.55
C TYR A 82 -9.47 10.59 -14.70
N ASP A 83 -10.07 9.51 -14.28
CA ASP A 83 -11.52 9.34 -14.38
C ASP A 83 -12.26 10.40 -13.57
N ILE A 84 -11.72 10.76 -12.43
CA ILE A 84 -12.32 11.76 -11.55
C ILE A 84 -12.10 13.17 -12.11
N GLY A 85 -10.94 13.38 -12.73
CA GLY A 85 -10.54 14.68 -13.21
C GLY A 85 -11.19 15.12 -14.52
N SER A 86 -11.82 14.22 -15.20
CA SER A 86 -12.44 14.52 -16.50
C SER A 86 -13.81 15.15 -16.37
#